data_395c328d0b5bbd1a08a78a4be7b75b24
#
_entry.id   395c328d0b5bbd1a08a78a4be7b75b24
#
_cell.length_a   1.000
_cell.length_b   1.000
_cell.length_c   1.000
_cell.angle_alpha   90.00
_cell.angle_beta   90.00
_cell.angle_gamma   90.00
#
_symmetry.space_group_name_H-M   'P 1'
#
loop_
_entity.id
_entity.type
_entity.pdbx_description
1 polymer ?
#
loop_
_entity_poly.entity_id
_entity_poly.type
_entity_poly.pdbx_seq_one_letter_code
_entity_poly.pdbx_strand_id
1 'polypeptide(L)' 'MMIEFDADAGVAYVQLKEGKIVRTEEIAPEVFADFNKKGEILGIEFVNP' A
#
# COMPACT_ATOMS: atom_id res chain seq x y z
N MET A 1 9.70 -6.95 -5.59
CA MET A 1 8.48 -6.13 -5.75
C MET A 1 7.34 -7.01 -6.23
N MET A 2 6.19 -6.89 -5.63
CA MET A 2 5.02 -7.68 -6.00
C MET A 2 3.85 -6.73 -6.25
N ILE A 3 3.08 -7.01 -7.29
CA ILE A 3 1.91 -6.21 -7.64
C ILE A 3 0.69 -7.12 -7.63
N GLU A 4 -0.34 -6.71 -6.89
CA GLU A 4 -1.62 -7.42 -6.83
C GLU A 4 -2.71 -6.47 -7.29
N PHE A 5 -3.63 -6.97 -8.08
CA PHE A 5 -4.74 -6.19 -8.58
C PHE A 5 -6.04 -6.97 -8.40
N ASP A 6 -7.00 -6.35 -7.75
CA ASP A 6 -8.33 -6.91 -7.57
C ASP A 6 -9.34 -6.03 -8.29
N ALA A 7 -9.74 -6.46 -9.49
CA ALA A 7 -10.65 -5.69 -10.33
C ALA A 7 -12.04 -5.57 -9.71
N ASP A 8 -12.49 -6.60 -8.99
CA ASP A 8 -13.82 -6.57 -8.38
C ASP A 8 -13.89 -5.56 -7.24
N ALA A 9 -12.83 -5.46 -6.46
CA ALA A 9 -12.77 -4.50 -5.36
C ALA A 9 -12.30 -3.11 -5.81
N GLY A 10 -11.75 -3.00 -7.01
CA GLY A 10 -11.19 -1.74 -7.50
C GLY A 10 -9.94 -1.34 -6.74
N VAL A 11 -9.11 -2.29 -6.36
CA VAL A 11 -7.92 -2.06 -5.55
C VAL A 11 -6.68 -2.62 -6.24
N ALA A 12 -5.61 -1.85 -6.22
CA ALA A 12 -4.29 -2.31 -6.67
C ALA A 12 -3.30 -2.12 -5.53
N TYR A 13 -2.49 -3.13 -5.28
CA TYR A 13 -1.47 -3.08 -4.22
C TYR A 13 -0.09 -3.37 -4.79
N VAL A 14 0.88 -2.52 -4.46
CA VAL A 14 2.26 -2.70 -4.86
C VAL A 14 3.10 -2.92 -3.61
N GLN A 15 3.65 -4.11 -3.46
CA GLN A 15 4.56 -4.38 -2.35
C GLN A 15 5.99 -4.06 -2.80
N LEU A 16 6.61 -3.10 -2.13
CA LEU A 16 7.96 -2.66 -2.47
C LEU A 16 9.01 -3.43 -1.70
N LYS A 17 8.68 -3.85 -0.48
CA LYS A 17 9.64 -4.50 0.40
C LYS A 17 8.87 -5.28 1.46
N GLU A 18 9.45 -6.38 1.91
CA GLU A 18 8.85 -7.17 2.98
C GLU A 18 9.14 -6.52 4.33
N GLY A 19 8.27 -6.79 5.30
CA GLY A 19 8.44 -6.28 6.63
C GLY A 19 7.12 -6.22 7.38
N LYS A 20 7.19 -5.76 8.61
CA LYS A 20 6.01 -5.64 9.46
C LYS A 20 5.42 -4.25 9.34
N ILE A 21 4.16 -4.19 8.94
CA ILE A 21 3.43 -2.93 8.83
C ILE A 21 3.03 -2.49 10.24
N VAL A 22 3.44 -1.29 10.64
CA VAL A 22 3.06 -0.73 11.94
C VAL A 22 2.06 0.40 11.80
N ARG A 23 1.95 1.00 10.62
CA ARG A 23 0.92 2.00 10.36
C ARG A 23 0.66 2.13 8.86
N THR A 24 -0.52 2.64 8.53
CA THR A 24 -0.92 2.94 7.16
C THR A 24 -1.40 4.38 7.14
N GLU A 25 -0.98 5.16 6.16
CA GLU A 25 -1.38 6.56 6.03
C GLU A 25 -1.87 6.84 4.62
N GLU A 26 -2.87 7.69 4.51
CA GLU A 26 -3.32 8.19 3.22
C GLU A 26 -2.36 9.29 2.78
N ILE A 27 -1.59 9.02 1.72
CA ILE A 27 -0.55 9.95 1.24
C ILE A 27 -1.04 10.84 0.11
N ALA A 28 -2.17 10.48 -0.50
CA ALA A 28 -2.84 11.26 -1.52
C ALA A 28 -4.28 10.75 -1.57
N PRO A 29 -5.22 11.47 -2.19
CA PRO A 29 -6.60 10.97 -2.26
C PRO A 29 -6.65 9.56 -2.82
N GLU A 30 -7.17 8.62 -2.02
CA GLU A 30 -7.34 7.21 -2.37
C GLU A 30 -6.04 6.46 -2.64
N VAL A 31 -4.93 6.97 -2.10
CA VAL A 31 -3.63 6.30 -2.15
C VAL A 31 -3.11 6.17 -0.72
N PHE A 32 -2.86 4.92 -0.30
CA PHE A 32 -2.43 4.62 1.06
C PHE A 32 -1.05 3.98 1.04
N ALA A 33 -0.20 4.35 1.98
CA ALA A 33 1.13 3.76 2.11
C ALA A 33 1.24 3.05 3.45
N ASP A 34 1.85 1.87 3.42
CA ASP A 34 2.12 1.07 4.61
C ASP A 34 3.57 1.30 5.04
N PHE A 35 3.77 1.55 6.32
CA PHE A 35 5.08 1.87 6.86
C PHE A 35 5.52 0.86 7.90
N ASN A 36 6.83 0.62 7.96
CA ASN A 36 7.40 -0.16 9.04
C ASN A 36 7.80 0.77 10.21
N LYS A 37 8.37 0.18 11.25
CA LYS A 37 8.77 0.90 12.45
C LYS A 37 9.81 1.99 12.17
N LYS A 38 10.62 1.81 11.12
CA LYS A 38 11.66 2.77 10.75
C LYS A 38 11.15 3.91 9.88
N GLY A 39 9.86 3.88 9.51
CA GLY A 39 9.29 4.89 8.63
C GLY A 39 9.51 4.62 7.15
N GLU A 40 9.97 3.42 6.80
CA GLU A 40 10.13 3.04 5.40
C GLU A 40 8.81 2.58 4.83
N ILE A 41 8.57 2.87 3.56
CA ILE A 41 7.35 2.44 2.87
C ILE A 41 7.53 0.99 2.42
N LEU A 42 6.63 0.13 2.88
CA LEU A 42 6.64 -1.29 2.52
C LEU A 42 5.74 -1.57 1.32
N GLY A 43 4.67 -0.84 1.18
CA GLY A 43 3.73 -1.04 0.09
C GLY A 43 2.82 0.15 -0.09
N ILE A 44 2.16 0.20 -1.25
CA ILE A 44 1.24 1.28 -1.59
C ILE A 44 -0.03 0.66 -2.15
N GLU A 45 -1.17 1.12 -1.64
CA GLU A 45 -2.48 0.68 -2.08
C GLU A 45 -3.19 1.81 -2.82
N PHE A 46 -3.71 1.50 -3.99
CA PHE A 46 -4.50 2.43 -4.80
C PHE A 46 -5.93 1.97 -4.78
N VAL A 47 -6.83 2.83 -4.34
CA VAL A 47 -8.24 2.51 -4.28
C VAL A 47 -8.97 3.26 -5.39
N ASN A 48 -9.69 2.53 -6.22
CA ASN A 48 -10.48 3.14 -7.28
C ASN A 48 -11.85 3.51 -6.72
N PRO A 49 -12.25 4.77 -6.79
CA PRO A 49 -13.54 5.21 -6.25
C PRO A 49 -14.73 4.63 -7.02
#